data_a763cfeefa7840911f22bed07de44af0
#
_entry.id   a763cfeefa7840911f22bed07de44af0
#
_cell.length_a   1.000
_cell.length_b   1.000
_cell.length_c   1.000
_cell.angle_alpha   90.00
_cell.angle_beta   90.00
_cell.angle_gamma   90.00
#
_symmetry.space_group_name_H-M   'P 1'
#
loop_
_entity.id
_entity.type
_entity.pdbx_description
1 polymer ?
#
loop_
_entity_poly.entity_id
_entity_poly.type
_entity_poly.pdbx_seq_one_letter_code
_entity_poly.pdbx_strand_id
1 'polypeptide(L)'
;MLPGLLQCAQLRSLPVRDLAYLLTAPPPWHSGVEISRQRLLGPQGWPQLLALDADPTPLLAWLAARPTRRLGLYAEALLGYWFSQAPHIELVAANLPVRDGTLTVGEFDFLLRIDGEPCHLEAASKFYLQLDSAPHALVGPGLRDAWWLKYRKLASQLTLAQHPAARLPDGFAQLTASSRLSGWLFFPADTAPTHPAINTAACRGWWCRRQDSWPQQHPHSRWLALPRLQWLSPAQADEAATQSLAAMRAQLAQAEGPWLLAELLPDDHGVWQEVARGFVVPDSWPAPELLGTLLPRLAA
;
A
#
# COMPACT_ATOMS: atom_id res chain seq x y z
N MET A 1 17.63 1.32 -4.12
CA MET A 1 16.38 0.59 -3.75
C MET A 1 16.49 0.09 -2.30
N LEU A 2 15.41 0.13 -1.52
CA LEU A 2 15.40 -0.34 -0.12
C LEU A 2 15.63 -1.86 -0.07
N PRO A 3 16.38 -2.41 0.92
CA PRO A 3 16.72 -3.84 0.96
C PRO A 3 15.52 -4.79 0.88
N GLY A 4 14.37 -4.45 1.51
CA GLY A 4 13.16 -5.26 1.42
C GLY A 4 12.53 -5.28 0.02
N LEU A 5 12.67 -4.20 -0.76
CA LEU A 5 12.18 -4.13 -2.13
C LEU A 5 13.06 -4.91 -3.10
N LEU A 6 14.38 -4.99 -2.84
CA LEU A 6 15.30 -5.83 -3.63
C LEU A 6 14.92 -7.32 -3.53
N GLN A 7 14.49 -7.78 -2.36
CA GLN A 7 14.03 -9.16 -2.21
C GLN A 7 12.71 -9.40 -2.96
N CYS A 8 11.78 -8.43 -2.94
CA CYS A 8 10.54 -8.53 -3.72
C CYS A 8 10.82 -8.62 -5.22
N ALA A 9 11.87 -7.95 -5.73
CA ALA A 9 12.22 -7.98 -7.15
C ALA A 9 12.64 -9.37 -7.66
N GLN A 10 12.97 -10.32 -6.78
CA GLN A 10 13.30 -11.71 -7.16
C GLN A 10 12.04 -12.54 -7.47
N LEU A 11 10.86 -12.11 -7.02
CA LEU A 11 9.60 -12.82 -7.21
C LEU A 11 8.99 -12.45 -8.57
N ARG A 12 8.54 -13.46 -9.33
CA ARG A 12 8.00 -13.31 -10.69
C ARG A 12 6.49 -13.07 -10.70
N SER A 13 5.77 -13.79 -9.86
CA SER A 13 4.32 -13.66 -9.75
C SER A 13 3.95 -12.33 -9.10
N LEU A 14 3.20 -11.47 -9.80
CA LEU A 14 2.77 -10.18 -9.26
C LEU A 14 2.02 -10.30 -7.92
N PRO A 15 1.02 -11.20 -7.73
CA PRO A 15 0.34 -11.32 -6.44
C PRO A 15 1.26 -11.77 -5.31
N VAL A 16 2.25 -12.62 -5.59
CA VAL A 16 3.24 -13.05 -4.57
C VAL A 16 4.20 -11.90 -4.24
N ARG A 17 4.63 -11.14 -5.23
CA ARG A 17 5.45 -9.94 -5.06
C ARG A 17 4.72 -8.86 -4.25
N ASP A 18 3.42 -8.66 -4.53
CA ASP A 18 2.57 -7.74 -3.77
C ASP A 18 2.38 -8.21 -2.32
N LEU A 19 2.19 -9.51 -2.09
CA LEU A 19 2.14 -10.09 -0.75
C LEU A 19 3.46 -9.87 0.00
N ALA A 20 4.59 -10.18 -0.64
CA ALA A 20 5.92 -9.95 -0.04
C ALA A 20 6.14 -8.46 0.30
N TYR A 21 5.72 -7.55 -0.58
CA TYR A 21 5.72 -6.11 -0.32
C TYR A 21 4.88 -5.75 0.90
N LEU A 22 3.64 -6.25 0.99
CA LEU A 22 2.77 -6.01 2.14
C LEU A 22 3.38 -6.51 3.46
N LEU A 23 4.14 -7.59 3.44
CA LEU A 23 4.78 -8.16 4.64
C LEU A 23 6.09 -7.46 5.02
N THR A 24 6.82 -6.87 4.06
CA THR A 24 8.22 -6.46 4.29
C THR A 24 8.51 -4.98 4.08
N ALA A 25 7.72 -4.26 3.29
CA ALA A 25 7.95 -2.85 3.00
C ALA A 25 7.90 -2.00 4.29
N PRO A 26 8.73 -0.96 4.40
CA PRO A 26 8.65 -0.04 5.53
C PRO A 26 7.31 0.69 5.53
N PRO A 27 6.72 0.99 6.70
CA PRO A 27 5.48 1.74 6.78
C PRO A 27 5.70 3.16 6.25
N PRO A 28 4.70 3.79 5.60
CA PRO A 28 4.83 5.15 5.10
C PRO A 28 4.88 6.21 6.22
N TRP A 29 4.35 5.91 7.40
CA TRP A 29 4.45 6.74 8.61
C TRP A 29 4.45 5.86 9.86
N HIS A 30 4.87 6.44 10.98
CA HIS A 30 4.91 5.76 12.27
C HIS A 30 3.55 5.85 12.99
N SER A 31 3.01 4.71 13.39
CA SER A 31 1.84 4.59 14.27
C SER A 31 2.22 4.45 15.74
N GLY A 32 3.47 4.06 16.01
CA GLY A 32 3.96 3.72 17.34
C GLY A 32 3.71 2.26 17.77
N VAL A 33 2.95 1.51 16.97
CA VAL A 33 2.58 0.10 17.25
C VAL A 33 2.72 -0.79 16.01
N GLU A 34 3.71 -0.48 15.17
CA GLU A 34 3.98 -1.25 13.97
C GLU A 34 4.39 -2.69 14.31
N ILE A 35 3.72 -3.65 13.71
CA ILE A 35 4.17 -5.04 13.79
C ILE A 35 5.45 -5.21 12.96
N SER A 36 6.44 -5.89 13.54
CA SER A 36 7.70 -6.11 12.84
C SER A 36 7.54 -7.08 11.66
N ARG A 37 8.33 -6.88 10.61
CA ARG A 37 8.38 -7.80 9.47
C ARG A 37 8.78 -9.22 9.87
N GLN A 38 9.67 -9.35 10.85
CA GLN A 38 10.09 -10.65 11.37
C GLN A 38 8.95 -11.40 12.02
N ARG A 39 8.10 -10.71 12.78
CA ARG A 39 6.92 -11.31 13.42
C ARG A 39 5.86 -11.69 12.38
N LEU A 40 5.69 -10.92 11.30
CA LEU A 40 4.75 -11.26 10.22
C LEU A 40 5.24 -12.42 9.35
N LEU A 41 6.53 -12.46 8.99
CA LEU A 41 7.11 -13.51 8.17
C LEU A 41 7.31 -14.81 8.94
N GLY A 42 7.71 -14.73 10.20
CA GLY A 42 8.19 -15.87 10.94
C GLY A 42 9.52 -16.44 10.35
N PRO A 43 10.02 -17.52 10.91
CA PRO A 43 11.30 -18.10 10.49
C PRO A 43 11.26 -18.72 9.08
N GLN A 44 10.09 -19.13 8.60
CA GLN A 44 9.92 -19.79 7.30
C GLN A 44 9.28 -18.88 6.23
N GLY A 45 9.04 -17.60 6.53
CA GLY A 45 8.25 -16.73 5.67
C GLY A 45 8.87 -16.52 4.29
N TRP A 46 10.18 -16.31 4.20
CA TRP A 46 10.81 -16.13 2.90
C TRP A 46 10.85 -17.41 2.05
N PRO A 47 11.25 -18.59 2.60
CA PRO A 47 11.08 -19.86 1.89
C PRO A 47 9.66 -20.14 1.42
N GLN A 48 8.64 -19.80 2.23
CA GLN A 48 7.21 -19.95 1.82
C GLN A 48 6.84 -19.03 0.66
N LEU A 49 7.30 -17.78 0.65
CA LEU A 49 7.08 -16.85 -0.46
C LEU A 49 7.74 -17.35 -1.76
N LEU A 50 8.96 -17.90 -1.69
CA LEU A 50 9.64 -18.48 -2.85
C LEU A 50 8.91 -19.73 -3.38
N ALA A 51 8.43 -20.61 -2.49
CA ALA A 51 7.65 -21.77 -2.88
C ALA A 51 6.31 -21.34 -3.52
N LEU A 52 5.66 -20.30 -2.97
CA LEU A 52 4.42 -19.75 -3.52
C LEU A 52 4.66 -19.05 -4.87
N ASP A 53 5.84 -18.45 -5.08
CA ASP A 53 6.19 -17.84 -6.37
C ASP A 53 6.44 -18.91 -7.46
N ALA A 54 7.00 -20.06 -7.08
CA ALA A 54 7.17 -21.20 -7.98
C ALA A 54 5.83 -21.84 -8.38
N ASP A 55 4.83 -21.86 -7.47
CA ASP A 55 3.46 -22.28 -7.78
C ASP A 55 2.46 -21.31 -7.13
N PRO A 56 2.05 -20.25 -7.84
CA PRO A 56 1.11 -19.25 -7.31
C PRO A 56 -0.37 -19.70 -7.36
N THR A 57 -0.67 -20.89 -7.86
CA THR A 57 -2.02 -21.41 -8.07
C THR A 57 -2.91 -21.28 -6.84
N PRO A 58 -2.48 -21.62 -5.60
CA PRO A 58 -3.32 -21.49 -4.42
C PRO A 58 -3.71 -20.05 -4.10
N LEU A 59 -2.77 -19.10 -4.25
CA LEU A 59 -3.03 -17.67 -4.04
C LEU A 59 -3.95 -17.12 -5.13
N LEU A 60 -3.75 -17.51 -6.38
CA LEU A 60 -4.60 -17.07 -7.49
C LEU A 60 -6.04 -17.57 -7.31
N ALA A 61 -6.24 -18.82 -6.89
CA ALA A 61 -7.55 -19.37 -6.57
C ALA A 61 -8.23 -18.62 -5.41
N TRP A 62 -7.47 -18.29 -4.36
CA TRP A 62 -7.97 -17.48 -3.23
C TRP A 62 -8.44 -16.10 -3.68
N LEU A 63 -7.67 -15.42 -4.52
CA LEU A 63 -8.02 -14.09 -5.05
C LEU A 63 -9.19 -14.15 -6.03
N ALA A 64 -9.28 -15.18 -6.87
CA ALA A 64 -10.38 -15.38 -7.80
C ALA A 64 -11.72 -15.57 -7.08
N ALA A 65 -11.72 -16.17 -5.90
CA ALA A 65 -12.91 -16.29 -5.05
C ALA A 65 -13.30 -14.96 -4.35
N ARG A 66 -12.47 -13.91 -4.43
CA ARG A 66 -12.65 -12.59 -3.79
C ARG A 66 -12.43 -11.45 -4.78
N PRO A 67 -13.16 -11.40 -5.89
CA PRO A 67 -12.91 -10.42 -6.95
C PRO A 67 -13.13 -8.99 -6.42
N THR A 68 -12.18 -8.10 -6.70
CA THR A 68 -12.27 -6.70 -6.32
C THR A 68 -11.52 -5.80 -7.28
N ARG A 69 -11.97 -4.53 -7.39
CA ARG A 69 -11.29 -3.44 -8.09
C ARG A 69 -10.67 -2.44 -7.11
N ARG A 70 -10.81 -2.68 -5.81
CA ARG A 70 -10.36 -1.80 -4.73
C ARG A 70 -9.02 -2.31 -4.20
N LEU A 71 -7.97 -1.52 -4.35
CA LEU A 71 -6.62 -1.89 -3.92
C LEU A 71 -6.54 -2.26 -2.43
N GLY A 72 -7.28 -1.57 -1.54
CA GLY A 72 -7.33 -1.92 -0.11
C GLY A 72 -7.85 -3.34 0.12
N LEU A 73 -8.99 -3.69 -0.50
CA LEU A 73 -9.57 -5.04 -0.37
C LEU A 73 -8.67 -6.12 -0.99
N TYR A 74 -7.94 -5.79 -2.07
CA TYR A 74 -6.94 -6.69 -2.65
C TYR A 74 -5.79 -6.93 -1.67
N ALA A 75 -5.27 -5.88 -1.04
CA ALA A 75 -4.21 -5.98 -0.04
C ALA A 75 -4.67 -6.78 1.20
N GLU A 76 -5.91 -6.56 1.68
CA GLU A 76 -6.52 -7.33 2.76
C GLU A 76 -6.68 -8.81 2.38
N ALA A 77 -7.09 -9.11 1.13
CA ALA A 77 -7.20 -10.49 0.65
C ALA A 77 -5.84 -11.20 0.60
N LEU A 78 -4.78 -10.50 0.18
CA LEU A 78 -3.40 -11.03 0.20
C LEU A 78 -2.93 -11.33 1.63
N LEU A 79 -3.11 -10.38 2.55
CA LEU A 79 -2.76 -10.58 3.96
C LEU A 79 -3.58 -11.70 4.60
N GLY A 80 -4.89 -11.76 4.32
CA GLY A 80 -5.77 -12.84 4.79
C GLY A 80 -5.33 -14.22 4.31
N TYR A 81 -4.88 -14.33 3.05
CA TYR A 81 -4.26 -15.56 2.55
C TYR A 81 -3.04 -15.93 3.37
N TRP A 82 -2.10 -15.00 3.56
CA TRP A 82 -0.89 -15.23 4.34
C TRP A 82 -1.21 -15.71 5.76
N PHE A 83 -2.10 -15.00 6.46
CA PHE A 83 -2.48 -15.33 7.83
C PHE A 83 -3.20 -16.68 7.96
N SER A 84 -3.81 -17.17 6.89
CA SER A 84 -4.42 -18.51 6.86
C SER A 84 -3.44 -19.64 6.54
N GLN A 85 -2.23 -19.32 6.04
CA GLN A 85 -1.24 -20.31 5.59
C GLN A 85 0.04 -20.32 6.45
N ALA A 86 0.39 -19.21 7.10
CA ALA A 86 1.60 -19.09 7.89
C ALA A 86 1.49 -19.92 9.19
N PRO A 87 2.39 -20.90 9.46
CA PRO A 87 2.20 -21.87 10.55
C PRO A 87 2.30 -21.27 11.96
N HIS A 88 2.88 -20.08 12.10
CA HIS A 88 3.00 -19.34 13.36
C HIS A 88 1.86 -18.34 13.59
N ILE A 89 0.90 -18.25 12.64
CA ILE A 89 -0.24 -17.33 12.71
C ILE A 89 -1.53 -18.13 12.60
N GLU A 90 -2.45 -17.91 13.53
CA GLU A 90 -3.83 -18.35 13.45
C GLU A 90 -4.72 -17.14 13.11
N LEU A 91 -5.40 -17.20 11.97
CA LEU A 91 -6.42 -16.21 11.59
C LEU A 91 -7.74 -16.55 12.28
N VAL A 92 -8.06 -15.85 13.38
CA VAL A 92 -9.28 -16.10 14.17
C VAL A 92 -10.49 -15.40 13.56
N ALA A 93 -10.33 -14.14 13.14
CA ALA A 93 -11.38 -13.41 12.42
C ALA A 93 -10.77 -12.35 11.49
N ALA A 94 -11.49 -12.04 10.42
CA ALA A 94 -11.21 -10.92 9.53
C ALA A 94 -12.48 -10.10 9.31
N ASN A 95 -12.33 -8.77 9.23
CA ASN A 95 -13.41 -7.82 8.99
C ASN A 95 -14.57 -7.99 10.01
N LEU A 96 -14.23 -8.15 11.31
CA LEU A 96 -15.21 -8.33 12.36
C LEU A 96 -15.79 -6.99 12.80
N PRO A 97 -17.07 -6.68 12.50
CA PRO A 97 -17.66 -5.40 12.83
C PRO A 97 -17.96 -5.28 14.32
N VAL A 98 -17.73 -4.10 14.88
CA VAL A 98 -18.20 -3.70 16.22
C VAL A 98 -19.44 -2.86 16.04
N ARG A 99 -20.57 -3.35 16.59
CA ARG A 99 -21.89 -2.69 16.46
C ARG A 99 -22.43 -2.28 17.83
N ASP A 100 -22.87 -1.03 17.91
CA ASP A 100 -23.64 -0.50 19.02
C ASP A 100 -25.08 -0.28 18.54
N GLY A 101 -25.96 -1.20 18.86
CA GLY A 101 -27.28 -1.27 18.26
C GLY A 101 -27.23 -1.44 16.74
N THR A 102 -27.77 -0.48 16.02
CA THR A 102 -27.75 -0.46 14.53
C THR A 102 -26.53 0.25 13.95
N LEU A 103 -25.73 0.92 14.78
CA LEU A 103 -24.55 1.68 14.34
C LEU A 103 -23.32 0.78 14.32
N THR A 104 -22.59 0.74 13.21
CA THR A 104 -21.23 0.19 13.16
C THR A 104 -20.25 1.25 13.64
N VAL A 105 -19.66 1.04 14.83
CA VAL A 105 -18.69 1.97 15.44
C VAL A 105 -17.26 1.73 14.93
N GLY A 106 -16.98 0.53 14.43
CA GLY A 106 -15.68 0.19 13.85
C GLY A 106 -15.68 -1.26 13.35
N GLU A 107 -14.54 -1.69 12.86
CA GLU A 107 -14.33 -3.04 12.37
C GLU A 107 -12.89 -3.45 12.71
N PHE A 108 -12.68 -4.65 13.21
CA PHE A 108 -11.36 -5.24 13.35
C PHE A 108 -10.95 -5.78 11.98
N ASP A 109 -9.88 -5.25 11.38
CA ASP A 109 -9.39 -5.77 10.10
C ASP A 109 -8.97 -7.23 10.26
N PHE A 110 -8.14 -7.54 11.28
CA PHE A 110 -7.74 -8.91 11.60
C PHE A 110 -7.63 -9.14 13.10
N LEU A 111 -8.18 -10.26 13.58
CA LEU A 111 -7.89 -10.84 14.90
C LEU A 111 -7.05 -12.10 14.69
N LEU A 112 -5.83 -12.08 15.19
CA LEU A 112 -4.81 -13.11 14.97
C LEU A 112 -4.30 -13.65 16.29
N ARG A 113 -3.84 -14.93 16.30
CA ARG A 113 -2.86 -15.38 17.29
C ARG A 113 -1.52 -15.51 16.57
N ILE A 114 -0.52 -14.80 17.01
CA ILE A 114 0.85 -14.86 16.45
C ILE A 114 1.74 -15.47 17.53
N ASP A 115 2.30 -16.63 17.25
CA ASP A 115 3.04 -17.44 18.25
C ASP A 115 2.20 -17.71 19.52
N GLY A 116 0.87 -17.88 19.36
CA GLY A 116 -0.09 -18.07 20.44
C GLY A 116 -0.61 -16.77 21.08
N GLU A 117 0.03 -15.64 20.85
CA GLU A 117 -0.34 -14.35 21.45
C GLU A 117 -1.48 -13.67 20.69
N PRO A 118 -2.59 -13.25 21.37
CA PRO A 118 -3.70 -12.59 20.71
C PRO A 118 -3.32 -11.17 20.26
N CYS A 119 -3.62 -10.87 19.02
CA CYS A 119 -3.29 -9.61 18.35
C CYS A 119 -4.47 -9.09 17.54
N HIS A 120 -4.81 -7.82 17.71
CA HIS A 120 -5.60 -7.05 16.76
C HIS A 120 -4.65 -6.35 15.79
N LEU A 121 -4.73 -6.66 14.51
CA LEU A 121 -3.92 -6.05 13.48
C LEU A 121 -4.77 -5.17 12.56
N GLU A 122 -4.53 -3.85 12.63
CA GLU A 122 -5.05 -2.88 11.66
C GLU A 122 -4.15 -2.83 10.42
N ALA A 123 -4.72 -3.02 9.24
CA ALA A 123 -4.00 -3.01 7.99
C ALA A 123 -4.44 -1.86 7.08
N ALA A 124 -3.50 -1.17 6.44
CA ALA A 124 -3.82 -0.16 5.46
C ALA A 124 -2.77 -0.04 4.37
N SER A 125 -3.22 0.08 3.12
CA SER A 125 -2.37 0.41 1.98
C SER A 125 -2.77 1.78 1.44
N LYS A 126 -1.84 2.74 1.44
CA LYS A 126 -2.12 4.14 1.13
C LYS A 126 -1.08 4.75 0.19
N PHE A 127 -1.57 5.62 -0.68
CA PHE A 127 -0.79 6.32 -1.70
C PHE A 127 -1.16 7.79 -1.61
N TYR A 128 -0.19 8.63 -1.20
CA TYR A 128 -0.43 10.05 -0.98
C TYR A 128 0.56 10.92 -1.74
N LEU A 129 0.05 12.00 -2.33
CA LEU A 129 0.81 13.04 -3.01
C LEU A 129 0.90 14.26 -2.10
N GLN A 130 2.09 14.78 -1.90
CA GLN A 130 2.31 16.00 -1.12
C GLN A 130 1.98 17.23 -1.98
N LEU A 131 1.00 18.04 -1.54
CA LEU A 131 0.60 19.28 -2.22
C LEU A 131 1.53 20.45 -1.86
N ASP A 132 1.83 20.59 -0.58
CA ASP A 132 2.68 21.63 -0.03
C ASP A 132 3.44 21.11 1.20
N SER A 133 4.16 22.00 1.90
CA SER A 133 4.97 21.64 3.08
C SER A 133 4.15 21.39 4.35
N ALA A 134 2.83 21.62 4.35
CA ALA A 134 2.00 21.39 5.53
C ALA A 134 1.84 19.89 5.82
N PRO A 135 1.84 19.47 7.10
CA PRO A 135 1.74 18.07 7.49
C PRO A 135 0.48 17.37 6.95
N HIS A 136 -0.62 18.11 6.87
CA HIS A 136 -1.92 17.61 6.39
C HIS A 136 -2.04 17.59 4.84
N ALA A 137 -1.06 18.11 4.12
CA ALA A 137 -1.10 18.27 2.67
C ALA A 137 -0.76 16.99 1.88
N LEU A 138 -0.64 15.82 2.52
CA LEU A 138 -0.55 14.52 1.88
C LEU A 138 -1.95 13.99 1.55
N VAL A 139 -2.34 14.06 0.27
CA VAL A 139 -3.67 13.70 -0.21
C VAL A 139 -3.64 12.50 -1.16
N GLY A 140 -4.71 11.71 -1.17
CA GLY A 140 -4.86 10.66 -2.17
C GLY A 140 -4.99 11.24 -3.58
N PRO A 141 -4.55 10.52 -4.64
CA PRO A 141 -4.59 11.04 -6.01
C PRO A 141 -5.99 11.42 -6.48
N GLY A 142 -7.03 10.77 -5.95
CA GLY A 142 -8.43 11.11 -6.22
C GLY A 142 -9.05 12.16 -5.30
N LEU A 143 -8.28 12.82 -4.44
CA LEU A 143 -8.70 13.88 -3.51
C LEU A 143 -9.87 13.51 -2.56
N ARG A 144 -10.09 12.21 -2.31
CA ARG A 144 -11.16 11.69 -1.43
C ARG A 144 -10.65 11.28 -0.06
N ASP A 145 -9.33 11.21 0.10
CA ASP A 145 -8.63 10.74 1.28
C ASP A 145 -7.37 11.58 1.51
N ALA A 146 -6.94 11.69 2.77
CA ALA A 146 -5.71 12.34 3.15
C ALA A 146 -5.03 11.57 4.29
N TRP A 147 -3.71 11.64 4.35
CA TRP A 147 -2.91 11.02 5.39
C TRP A 147 -3.40 11.38 6.80
N TRP A 148 -3.66 12.67 7.05
CA TRP A 148 -4.08 13.15 8.37
C TRP A 148 -5.38 12.50 8.85
N LEU A 149 -6.36 12.28 7.96
CA LEU A 149 -7.61 11.60 8.29
C LEU A 149 -7.36 10.13 8.67
N LYS A 150 -6.49 9.42 7.92
CA LYS A 150 -6.17 8.02 8.24
C LYS A 150 -5.33 7.94 9.50
N TYR A 151 -4.39 8.87 9.71
CA TYR A 151 -3.56 8.93 10.90
C TYR A 151 -4.42 9.06 12.18
N ARG A 152 -5.35 10.03 12.20
CA ARG A 152 -6.29 10.22 13.31
C ARG A 152 -7.21 9.00 13.51
N LYS A 153 -7.78 8.49 12.42
CA LYS A 153 -8.68 7.32 12.48
C LYS A 153 -7.97 6.08 13.04
N LEU A 154 -6.71 5.88 12.70
CA LEU A 154 -5.93 4.73 13.17
C LEU A 154 -5.87 4.67 14.70
N ALA A 155 -5.71 5.80 15.37
CA ALA A 155 -5.68 5.86 16.85
C ALA A 155 -6.98 5.30 17.46
N SER A 156 -8.15 5.65 16.92
CA SER A 156 -9.43 5.12 17.39
C SER A 156 -9.63 3.64 17.02
N GLN A 157 -9.13 3.20 15.87
CA GLN A 157 -9.20 1.80 15.47
C GLN A 157 -8.35 0.91 16.40
N LEU A 158 -7.14 1.35 16.77
CA LEU A 158 -6.26 0.61 17.67
C LEU A 158 -6.81 0.44 19.09
N THR A 159 -7.73 1.32 19.51
CA THR A 159 -8.42 1.22 20.82
C THR A 159 -9.80 0.56 20.73
N LEU A 160 -10.21 0.06 19.57
CA LEU A 160 -11.56 -0.49 19.32
C LEU A 160 -11.93 -1.63 20.27
N ALA A 161 -10.97 -2.45 20.69
CA ALA A 161 -11.19 -3.54 21.65
C ALA A 161 -11.67 -3.05 23.05
N GLN A 162 -11.43 -1.80 23.38
CA GLN A 162 -11.86 -1.16 24.64
C GLN A 162 -13.29 -0.61 24.54
N HIS A 163 -13.88 -0.59 23.35
CA HIS A 163 -15.24 -0.09 23.18
C HIS A 163 -16.27 -1.03 23.86
N PRO A 164 -17.25 -0.51 24.62
CA PRO A 164 -18.21 -1.34 25.36
C PRO A 164 -19.03 -2.31 24.48
N ALA A 165 -19.22 -1.96 23.23
CA ALA A 165 -19.93 -2.81 22.26
C ALA A 165 -19.02 -3.87 21.60
N ALA A 166 -17.70 -3.85 21.82
CA ALA A 166 -16.80 -4.84 21.26
C ALA A 166 -17.12 -6.24 21.84
N ARG A 167 -17.25 -7.23 20.94
CA ARG A 167 -17.45 -8.64 21.30
C ARG A 167 -16.27 -9.40 20.73
N LEU A 168 -15.29 -9.66 21.59
CA LEU A 168 -14.06 -10.34 21.22
C LEU A 168 -14.25 -11.88 21.35
N PRO A 169 -13.58 -12.66 20.48
CA PRO A 169 -13.50 -14.10 20.63
C PRO A 169 -12.84 -14.52 21.96
N ASP A 170 -13.07 -15.77 22.37
CA ASP A 170 -12.47 -16.32 23.58
C ASP A 170 -10.93 -16.21 23.55
N GLY A 171 -10.37 -15.77 24.67
CA GLY A 171 -8.92 -15.58 24.83
C GLY A 171 -8.37 -14.29 24.21
N PHE A 172 -9.23 -13.35 23.75
CA PHE A 172 -8.81 -12.03 23.24
C PHE A 172 -9.01 -10.88 24.23
N ALA A 173 -9.37 -11.16 25.48
CA ALA A 173 -9.56 -10.12 26.49
C ALA A 173 -8.30 -9.27 26.75
N GLN A 174 -7.11 -9.81 26.51
CA GLN A 174 -5.82 -9.13 26.68
C GLN A 174 -5.05 -9.19 25.36
N LEU A 175 -5.62 -8.66 24.28
CA LEU A 175 -4.95 -8.58 22.99
C LEU A 175 -3.97 -7.39 22.89
N THR A 176 -2.95 -7.55 22.08
CA THR A 176 -2.06 -6.44 21.66
C THR A 176 -2.61 -5.83 20.37
N ALA A 177 -2.83 -4.51 20.36
CA ALA A 177 -3.17 -3.80 19.12
C ALA A 177 -1.90 -3.43 18.35
N SER A 178 -1.87 -3.76 17.08
CA SER A 178 -0.74 -3.51 16.19
C SER A 178 -1.23 -2.96 14.84
N SER A 179 -0.34 -2.34 14.09
CA SER A 179 -0.63 -1.88 12.74
C SER A 179 0.30 -2.48 11.70
N ARG A 180 -0.23 -2.74 10.50
CA ARG A 180 0.52 -3.00 9.28
C ARG A 180 0.16 -1.98 8.22
N LEU A 181 0.98 -0.94 8.13
CA LEU A 181 0.83 0.13 7.16
C LEU A 181 1.76 -0.11 5.99
N SER A 182 1.25 0.02 4.78
CA SER A 182 2.01 -0.09 3.54
C SER A 182 1.61 1.02 2.56
N GLY A 183 2.41 1.25 1.55
CA GLY A 183 2.12 2.23 0.51
C GLY A 183 3.30 3.10 0.13
N TRP A 184 3.00 4.13 -0.67
CA TRP A 184 4.00 5.01 -1.25
C TRP A 184 3.62 6.47 -1.02
N LEU A 185 4.64 7.29 -0.78
CA LEU A 185 4.51 8.73 -0.67
C LEU A 185 5.16 9.40 -1.88
N PHE A 186 4.45 10.34 -2.49
CA PHE A 186 4.90 11.01 -3.71
C PHE A 186 5.10 12.49 -3.44
N PHE A 187 6.25 12.99 -3.86
CA PHE A 187 6.66 14.36 -3.60
C PHE A 187 6.91 15.08 -4.93
N PRO A 188 6.71 16.40 -5.01
CA PRO A 188 7.30 17.19 -6.10
C PRO A 188 8.81 16.96 -6.12
N ALA A 189 9.44 17.13 -7.28
CA ALA A 189 10.90 17.04 -7.39
C ALA A 189 11.56 17.91 -6.29
N ASP A 190 12.59 17.35 -5.64
CA ASP A 190 13.42 18.03 -4.62
C ASP A 190 12.73 18.42 -3.31
N THR A 191 11.56 17.87 -3.01
CA THR A 191 10.88 18.10 -1.72
C THR A 191 11.12 16.96 -0.72
N ALA A 192 11.25 17.30 0.55
CA ALA A 192 11.37 16.36 1.66
C ALA A 192 10.10 16.35 2.53
N PRO A 193 9.79 15.24 3.22
CA PRO A 193 8.68 15.20 4.17
C PRO A 193 8.99 16.12 5.36
N THR A 194 7.98 16.83 5.83
CA THR A 194 8.11 17.86 6.87
C THR A 194 7.56 17.43 8.23
N HIS A 195 6.80 16.32 8.29
CA HIS A 195 6.20 15.89 9.56
C HIS A 195 6.99 14.73 10.17
N PRO A 196 7.30 14.77 11.50
CA PRO A 196 8.12 13.75 12.17
C PRO A 196 7.49 12.34 12.20
N ALA A 197 6.17 12.22 12.07
CA ALA A 197 5.51 10.92 11.97
C ALA A 197 5.76 10.23 10.61
N ILE A 198 6.14 10.96 9.56
CA ILE A 198 6.44 10.38 8.26
C ILE A 198 7.76 9.60 8.35
N ASN A 199 7.70 8.35 7.96
CA ASN A 199 8.88 7.50 7.98
C ASN A 199 9.87 7.91 6.86
N THR A 200 11.09 8.25 7.25
CA THR A 200 12.14 8.63 6.30
C THR A 200 12.58 7.49 5.39
N ALA A 201 12.37 6.23 5.82
CA ALA A 201 12.63 5.03 5.03
C ALA A 201 11.41 4.56 4.21
N ALA A 202 10.31 5.33 4.18
CA ALA A 202 9.13 4.98 3.38
C ALA A 202 9.46 4.84 1.88
N CYS A 203 8.67 4.02 1.19
CA CYS A 203 8.72 3.96 -0.27
C CYS A 203 8.29 5.31 -0.85
N ARG A 204 9.09 5.86 -1.75
CA ARG A 204 8.89 7.20 -2.30
C ARG A 204 8.88 7.19 -3.81
N GLY A 205 8.06 8.08 -4.36
CA GLY A 205 8.04 8.42 -5.75
C GLY A 205 7.93 9.93 -5.94
N TRP A 206 7.85 10.36 -7.18
CA TRP A 206 7.63 11.74 -7.57
C TRP A 206 6.18 11.93 -8.05
N TRP A 207 5.73 13.19 -8.09
CA TRP A 207 4.55 13.56 -8.86
C TRP A 207 4.77 14.88 -9.59
N CYS A 208 4.15 15.04 -10.75
CA CYS A 208 4.17 16.27 -11.54
C CYS A 208 2.86 16.40 -12.36
N ARG A 209 2.64 17.58 -12.91
CA ARG A 209 1.56 17.80 -13.87
C ARG A 209 1.94 17.23 -15.24
N ARG A 210 0.94 16.94 -16.03
CA ARG A 210 1.11 16.33 -17.36
C ARG A 210 2.01 17.18 -18.30
N GLN A 211 1.86 18.50 -18.25
CA GLN A 211 2.66 19.44 -19.06
C GLN A 211 4.08 19.66 -18.56
N ASP A 212 4.37 19.31 -17.29
CA ASP A 212 5.70 19.47 -16.72
C ASP A 212 6.72 18.51 -17.38
N SER A 213 8.02 18.76 -17.13
CA SER A 213 9.06 17.77 -17.41
C SER A 213 8.92 16.61 -16.42
N TRP A 214 8.70 15.41 -16.93
CA TRP A 214 8.61 14.24 -16.06
C TRP A 214 10.02 13.82 -15.63
N PRO A 215 10.26 13.58 -14.34
CA PRO A 215 11.54 13.07 -13.88
C PRO A 215 11.89 11.76 -14.59
N GLN A 216 13.09 11.69 -15.14
CA GLN A 216 13.62 10.49 -15.80
C GLN A 216 15.00 10.20 -15.21
N GLN A 217 15.20 8.98 -14.68
CA GLN A 217 16.45 8.58 -14.06
C GLN A 217 17.51 8.17 -15.09
N HIS A 218 17.05 7.59 -16.21
CA HIS A 218 17.93 7.07 -17.25
C HIS A 218 17.43 7.38 -18.67
N PRO A 219 18.32 7.82 -19.59
CA PRO A 219 17.91 8.16 -20.96
C PRO A 219 17.41 6.95 -21.77
N HIS A 220 17.80 5.72 -21.39
CA HIS A 220 17.39 4.49 -22.05
C HIS A 220 16.26 3.74 -21.32
N SER A 221 15.67 4.38 -20.31
CA SER A 221 14.55 3.78 -19.59
C SER A 221 13.30 3.67 -20.46
N ARG A 222 12.47 2.72 -20.11
CA ARG A 222 11.12 2.54 -20.67
C ARG A 222 10.07 2.74 -19.59
N TRP A 223 8.84 2.94 -20.01
CA TRP A 223 7.77 3.37 -19.14
C TRP A 223 6.60 2.41 -19.18
N LEU A 224 5.97 2.19 -18.02
CA LEU A 224 4.79 1.38 -17.85
C LEU A 224 3.74 2.16 -17.07
N ALA A 225 2.52 2.24 -17.61
CA ALA A 225 1.38 2.75 -16.86
C ALA A 225 0.81 1.65 -15.97
N LEU A 226 0.71 1.90 -14.67
CA LEU A 226 0.30 0.92 -13.68
C LEU A 226 -1.21 0.97 -13.41
N PRO A 227 -1.99 -0.06 -13.76
CA PRO A 227 -3.35 -0.23 -13.30
C PRO A 227 -3.42 -0.24 -11.77
N ARG A 228 -4.54 0.20 -11.19
CA ARG A 228 -4.67 0.41 -9.75
C ARG A 228 -4.28 -0.80 -8.89
N LEU A 229 -4.57 -2.01 -9.33
CA LEU A 229 -4.21 -3.23 -8.60
C LEU A 229 -2.72 -3.61 -8.71
N GLN A 230 -1.92 -2.87 -9.50
CA GLN A 230 -0.48 -3.07 -9.64
C GLN A 230 0.35 -1.98 -8.93
N TRP A 231 -0.25 -1.25 -8.00
CA TRP A 231 0.44 -0.14 -7.33
C TRP A 231 1.30 -0.55 -6.15
N LEU A 232 1.12 -1.76 -5.58
CA LEU A 232 1.78 -2.15 -4.33
C LEU A 232 3.29 -2.32 -4.51
N SER A 233 3.72 -3.44 -5.05
CA SER A 233 5.13 -3.76 -5.23
C SER A 233 5.77 -3.04 -6.41
N PRO A 234 7.12 -2.97 -6.49
CA PRO A 234 7.80 -2.51 -7.69
C PRO A 234 7.40 -3.31 -8.92
N ALA A 235 7.21 -2.61 -10.04
CA ALA A 235 6.78 -3.20 -11.30
C ALA A 235 7.91 -4.00 -11.97
N GLN A 236 7.50 -5.06 -12.66
CA GLN A 236 8.31 -5.82 -13.59
C GLN A 236 7.51 -6.01 -14.88
N ALA A 237 8.18 -6.02 -16.01
CA ALA A 237 7.54 -6.19 -17.29
C ALA A 237 8.50 -6.81 -18.33
N ASP A 238 7.91 -7.43 -19.35
CA ASP A 238 8.63 -7.70 -20.59
C ASP A 238 8.73 -6.42 -21.40
N GLU A 239 9.73 -6.31 -22.27
CA GLU A 239 9.94 -5.13 -23.11
C GLU A 239 8.69 -4.74 -23.92
N ALA A 240 7.99 -5.73 -24.46
CA ALA A 240 6.78 -5.53 -25.28
C ALA A 240 5.64 -4.81 -24.52
N ALA A 241 5.59 -4.92 -23.20
CA ALA A 241 4.59 -4.23 -22.35
C ALA A 241 5.00 -2.79 -22.01
N THR A 242 6.22 -2.39 -22.34
CA THR A 242 6.76 -1.07 -21.99
C THR A 242 6.77 -0.12 -23.20
N GLN A 243 6.85 1.17 -22.95
CA GLN A 243 6.84 2.21 -23.98
C GLN A 243 8.00 3.19 -23.81
N SER A 244 8.34 3.93 -24.87
CA SER A 244 9.22 5.09 -24.75
C SER A 244 8.52 6.22 -23.97
N LEU A 245 9.30 7.13 -23.40
CA LEU A 245 8.77 8.33 -22.74
C LEU A 245 7.84 9.12 -23.68
N ALA A 246 8.24 9.30 -24.94
CA ALA A 246 7.44 10.02 -25.92
C ALA A 246 6.08 9.37 -26.18
N ALA A 247 6.05 8.04 -26.35
CA ALA A 247 4.81 7.28 -26.54
C ALA A 247 3.91 7.36 -25.29
N MET A 248 4.49 7.23 -24.09
CA MET A 248 3.75 7.35 -22.83
C MET A 248 3.15 8.75 -22.66
N ARG A 249 3.89 9.81 -22.97
CA ARG A 249 3.37 11.19 -22.95
C ARG A 249 2.21 11.37 -23.95
N ALA A 250 2.33 10.84 -25.14
CA ALA A 250 1.28 10.89 -26.15
C ALA A 250 0.02 10.13 -25.68
N GLN A 251 0.18 8.95 -25.11
CA GLN A 251 -0.93 8.16 -24.55
C GLN A 251 -1.70 8.93 -23.46
N LEU A 252 -0.99 9.64 -22.58
CA LEU A 252 -1.59 10.37 -21.46
C LEU A 252 -1.99 11.80 -21.79
N ALA A 253 -1.80 12.27 -23.03
CA ALA A 253 -2.09 13.65 -23.44
C ALA A 253 -3.52 14.10 -23.13
N GLN A 254 -4.49 13.17 -23.15
CA GLN A 254 -5.91 13.44 -22.90
C GLN A 254 -6.42 12.73 -21.63
N ALA A 255 -5.53 12.28 -20.74
CA ALA A 255 -5.93 11.58 -19.53
C ALA A 255 -6.68 12.53 -18.55
N GLU A 256 -7.87 12.12 -18.12
CA GLU A 256 -8.72 12.93 -17.23
C GLU A 256 -8.35 12.80 -15.74
N GLY A 257 -7.61 11.76 -15.34
CA GLY A 257 -7.27 11.48 -13.96
C GLY A 257 -5.77 11.27 -13.72
N PRO A 258 -5.36 11.14 -12.45
CA PRO A 258 -4.01 10.78 -12.07
C PRO A 258 -3.63 9.38 -12.56
N TRP A 259 -2.43 9.24 -13.13
CA TRP A 259 -1.84 7.97 -13.55
C TRP A 259 -0.55 7.70 -12.79
N LEU A 260 -0.43 6.48 -12.25
CA LEU A 260 0.84 6.01 -11.68
C LEU A 260 1.64 5.36 -12.79
N LEU A 261 2.87 5.81 -12.96
CA LEU A 261 3.82 5.32 -13.95
C LEU A 261 5.02 4.72 -13.24
N ALA A 262 5.58 3.67 -13.83
CA ALA A 262 6.88 3.14 -13.47
C ALA A 262 7.88 3.43 -14.60
N GLU A 263 9.07 3.85 -14.23
CA GLU A 263 10.26 3.91 -15.08
C GLU A 263 11.06 2.63 -14.86
N LEU A 264 11.42 1.93 -15.93
CA LEU A 264 12.05 0.62 -15.87
C LEU A 264 13.36 0.60 -16.65
N LEU A 265 14.29 -0.23 -16.16
CA LEU A 265 15.53 -0.63 -16.86
C LEU A 265 15.58 -2.15 -16.95
N PRO A 266 16.21 -2.71 -18.01
CA PRO A 266 16.41 -4.15 -18.10
C PRO A 266 17.45 -4.61 -17.07
N ASP A 267 17.19 -5.76 -16.46
CA ASP A 267 18.19 -6.47 -15.68
C ASP A 267 19.07 -7.37 -16.58
N ASP A 268 20.02 -8.08 -15.99
CA ASP A 268 20.95 -8.97 -16.70
C ASP A 268 20.25 -10.16 -17.41
N HIS A 269 18.97 -10.40 -17.08
CA HIS A 269 18.13 -11.45 -17.68
C HIS A 269 17.12 -10.90 -18.70
N GLY A 270 17.15 -9.59 -18.98
CA GLY A 270 16.26 -8.93 -19.93
C GLY A 270 14.86 -8.62 -19.37
N VAL A 271 14.62 -8.83 -18.06
CA VAL A 271 13.39 -8.41 -17.40
C VAL A 271 13.50 -6.94 -17.04
N TRP A 272 12.50 -6.16 -17.43
CA TRP A 272 12.44 -4.73 -17.12
C TRP A 272 11.99 -4.52 -15.69
N GLN A 273 12.88 -3.98 -14.86
CA GLN A 273 12.68 -3.75 -13.42
C GLN A 273 12.45 -2.26 -13.13
N GLU A 274 11.54 -1.97 -12.25
CA GLU A 274 11.27 -0.59 -11.84
C GLU A 274 12.46 0.03 -11.11
N VAL A 275 12.88 1.20 -11.58
CA VAL A 275 13.93 2.03 -10.95
C VAL A 275 13.36 3.28 -10.29
N ALA A 276 12.22 3.78 -10.78
CA ALA A 276 11.49 4.91 -10.21
C ALA A 276 10.00 4.80 -10.54
N ARG A 277 9.18 5.48 -9.76
CA ARG A 277 7.75 5.65 -10.07
C ARG A 277 7.25 7.04 -9.73
N GLY A 278 6.18 7.44 -10.40
CA GLY A 278 5.57 8.73 -10.12
C GLY A 278 4.15 8.85 -10.62
N PHE A 279 3.42 9.79 -10.01
CA PHE A 279 2.12 10.19 -10.52
C PHE A 279 2.26 11.32 -11.51
N VAL A 280 1.65 11.12 -12.68
CA VAL A 280 1.34 12.22 -13.61
C VAL A 280 -0.13 12.58 -13.41
N VAL A 281 -0.37 13.83 -13.07
CA VAL A 281 -1.72 14.34 -12.81
C VAL A 281 -2.17 15.33 -13.90
N PRO A 282 -3.49 15.50 -14.13
CA PRO A 282 -4.01 16.54 -15.03
C PRO A 282 -3.49 17.93 -14.63
N ASP A 283 -3.39 18.84 -15.60
CA ASP A 283 -2.88 20.20 -15.36
C ASP A 283 -3.81 20.99 -14.40
N SER A 284 -5.10 20.63 -14.35
CA SER A 284 -6.10 21.17 -13.42
C SER A 284 -6.07 20.52 -12.02
N TRP A 285 -5.21 19.53 -11.79
CA TRP A 285 -5.10 18.89 -10.48
C TRP A 285 -4.24 19.74 -9.52
N PRO A 286 -4.60 19.88 -8.23
CA PRO A 286 -5.78 19.32 -7.58
C PRO A 286 -7.06 20.06 -7.96
N ALA A 287 -8.11 19.31 -8.28
CA ALA A 287 -9.43 19.90 -8.63
C ALA A 287 -9.97 20.70 -7.43
N PRO A 288 -10.22 22.03 -7.56
CA PRO A 288 -10.58 22.88 -6.42
C PRO A 288 -11.86 22.42 -5.70
N GLU A 289 -12.84 21.91 -6.44
CA GLU A 289 -14.10 21.42 -5.88
C GLU A 289 -13.89 20.21 -4.96
N LEU A 290 -13.09 19.22 -5.40
CA LEU A 290 -12.77 18.03 -4.61
C LEU A 290 -11.89 18.39 -3.41
N LEU A 291 -10.93 19.29 -3.60
CA LEU A 291 -10.10 19.78 -2.51
C LEU A 291 -10.93 20.54 -1.49
N GLY A 292 -11.88 21.38 -1.93
CA GLY A 292 -12.82 22.13 -1.09
C GLY A 292 -13.71 21.22 -0.23
N THR A 293 -14.02 20.01 -0.65
CA THR A 293 -14.72 19.01 0.17
C THR A 293 -13.84 18.26 1.13
N LEU A 294 -12.54 18.14 0.83
CA LEU A 294 -11.57 17.45 1.68
C LEU A 294 -11.05 18.34 2.82
N LEU A 295 -10.71 19.59 2.53
CA LEU A 295 -10.10 20.53 3.50
C LEU A 295 -10.89 20.71 4.80
N PRO A 296 -12.23 20.89 4.81
CA PRO A 296 -13.00 20.99 6.05
C PRO A 296 -12.88 19.75 6.95
N ARG A 297 -12.75 18.56 6.35
CA ARG A 297 -12.56 17.30 7.08
C ARG A 297 -11.18 17.19 7.75
N LEU A 298 -10.19 17.94 7.27
CA LEU A 298 -8.85 17.99 7.84
C LEU A 298 -8.79 18.93 9.07
N ALA A 299 -9.65 19.94 9.09
CA ALA A 299 -9.74 20.93 10.18
C ALA A 299 -10.60 20.43 11.37
N ALA A 300 -11.52 19.49 11.12
CA ALA A 300 -12.35 18.84 12.13
C ALA A 300 -11.59 17.72 12.85
#